data_56de0aaddba6df85ecafb6a2584238c2
#
_entry.id   56de0aaddba6df85ecafb6a2584238c2
#
_cell.length_a   1.000
_cell.length_b   1.000
_cell.length_c   1.000
_cell.angle_alpha   90.00
_cell.angle_beta   90.00
_cell.angle_gamma   90.00
#
_symmetry.space_group_name_H-M   'P 1'
#
loop_
_entity.id
_entity.type
_entity.pdbx_description
1 polymer ?
#
loop_
_entity_poly.entity_id
_entity_poly.type
_entity_poly.pdbx_seq_one_letter_code
_entity_poly.pdbx_strand_id
1 'polypeptide(L)'
;MDPLTATAASGLRARMESLDLLANNVANASTGGYKADREFYSLYADPEALESGSASAMPLIERPWTDLSQGTLQTTGGPFDLALTGRGFFAVN
;
A
#
# COMPACT_ATOMS: atom_id res chain seq x y z
N MET A 1 -6.86 -20.69 -20.48
CA MET A 1 -6.52 -20.85 -19.05
C MET A 1 -7.81 -21.13 -18.28
N ASP A 2 -7.77 -22.08 -17.38
CA ASP A 2 -8.87 -22.38 -16.48
C ASP A 2 -9.20 -21.15 -15.61
N PRO A 3 -10.49 -20.77 -15.45
CA PRO A 3 -10.88 -19.65 -14.60
C PRO A 3 -10.38 -19.76 -13.14
N LEU A 4 -10.37 -20.97 -12.59
CA LEU A 4 -9.85 -21.21 -11.24
C LEU A 4 -8.34 -20.91 -11.16
N THR A 5 -7.57 -21.34 -12.15
CA THR A 5 -6.13 -21.08 -12.25
C THR A 5 -5.88 -19.59 -12.39
N ALA A 6 -6.67 -18.89 -13.20
CA ALA A 6 -6.55 -17.44 -13.38
C ALA A 6 -6.84 -16.67 -12.08
N THR A 7 -7.85 -17.08 -11.34
CA THR A 7 -8.20 -16.51 -10.03
C THR A 7 -7.07 -16.73 -9.03
N ALA A 8 -6.52 -17.95 -8.98
CA ALA A 8 -5.40 -18.27 -8.11
C ALA A 8 -4.15 -17.46 -8.45
N ALA A 9 -3.84 -17.31 -9.75
CA ALA A 9 -2.70 -16.51 -10.22
C ALA A 9 -2.87 -15.03 -9.86
N SER A 10 -4.08 -14.49 -10.00
CA SER A 10 -4.42 -13.11 -9.60
C SER A 10 -4.23 -12.91 -8.09
N GLY A 11 -4.69 -13.87 -7.29
CA GLY A 11 -4.50 -13.84 -5.84
C GLY A 11 -3.02 -13.87 -5.43
N LEU A 12 -2.23 -14.73 -6.07
CA LEU A 12 -0.78 -14.77 -5.83
C LEU A 12 -0.10 -13.46 -6.20
N ARG A 13 -0.47 -12.88 -7.34
CA ARG A 13 0.07 -11.59 -7.78
C ARG A 13 -0.25 -10.49 -6.77
N ALA A 14 -1.48 -10.42 -6.29
CA ALA A 14 -1.89 -9.46 -5.27
C ALA A 14 -1.07 -9.63 -3.99
N ARG A 15 -0.80 -10.87 -3.58
CA ARG A 15 0.03 -11.15 -2.40
C ARG A 15 1.49 -10.74 -2.61
N MET A 16 2.03 -10.93 -3.81
CA MET A 16 3.39 -10.49 -4.13
C MET A 16 3.52 -8.97 -4.08
N GLU A 17 2.55 -8.25 -4.61
CA GLU A 17 2.51 -6.78 -4.53
C GLU A 17 2.40 -6.30 -3.07
N SER A 18 1.59 -6.97 -2.27
CA SER A 18 1.47 -6.72 -0.84
C SER A 18 2.78 -6.94 -0.09
N LEU A 19 3.50 -8.01 -0.42
CA LEU A 19 4.81 -8.30 0.17
C LEU A 19 5.85 -7.25 -0.21
N ASP A 20 5.85 -6.76 -1.44
CA ASP A 20 6.77 -5.70 -1.88
C ASP A 20 6.52 -4.42 -1.08
N LEU A 21 5.27 -4.06 -0.88
CA LEU A 21 4.88 -2.90 -0.08
C LEU A 21 5.34 -3.04 1.37
N LEU A 22 5.05 -4.19 1.97
CA LEU A 22 5.45 -4.51 3.33
C LEU A 22 6.96 -4.50 3.49
N ALA A 23 7.70 -5.09 2.54
CA ALA A 23 9.16 -5.12 2.55
C ALA A 23 9.75 -3.71 2.52
N ASN A 24 9.19 -2.81 1.71
CA ASN A 24 9.59 -1.41 1.66
C ASN A 24 9.32 -0.70 2.99
N ASN A 25 8.15 -0.90 3.57
CA ASN A 25 7.80 -0.32 4.87
C ASN A 25 8.73 -0.81 5.98
N VAL A 26 9.03 -2.11 6.01
CA VAL A 26 9.94 -2.71 6.99
C VAL A 26 11.37 -2.20 6.80
N ALA A 27 11.85 -2.12 5.56
CA ALA A 27 13.18 -1.59 5.26
C ALA A 27 13.37 -0.16 5.76
N ASN A 28 12.30 0.64 5.78
CA ASN A 28 12.30 2.03 6.21
C ASN A 28 11.73 2.24 7.63
N ALA A 29 11.56 1.18 8.41
CA ALA A 29 10.96 1.26 9.74
C ALA A 29 11.72 2.18 10.70
N SER A 30 13.04 2.32 10.52
CA SER A 30 13.90 3.21 11.30
C SER A 30 14.30 4.48 10.56
N THR A 31 13.76 4.72 9.37
CA THR A 31 14.05 5.90 8.58
C THR A 31 13.26 7.10 9.13
N GLY A 32 13.97 8.18 9.49
CA GLY A 32 13.33 9.40 9.97
C GLY A 32 12.46 10.06 8.89
N GLY A 33 11.24 10.44 9.27
CA GLY A 33 10.31 11.10 8.36
C GLY A 33 9.65 10.19 7.33
N TYR A 34 9.86 8.89 7.42
CA TYR A 34 9.24 7.95 6.49
C TYR A 34 7.73 7.88 6.68
N LYS A 35 7.01 7.93 5.57
CA LYS A 35 5.55 7.76 5.53
C LYS A 35 5.24 6.43 4.84
N ALA A 36 4.62 5.52 5.60
CA ALA A 36 4.32 4.18 5.11
C ALA A 36 3.29 4.21 3.99
N ASP A 37 3.46 3.31 3.04
CA ASP A 37 2.47 3.09 2.01
C ASP A 37 1.47 2.03 2.47
N ARG A 38 0.21 2.25 2.14
CA ARG A 38 -0.88 1.34 2.44
C ARG A 38 -1.58 0.93 1.17
N GLU A 39 -2.29 -0.17 1.25
CA GLU A 39 -2.97 -0.76 0.12
C GLU A 39 -4.45 -0.98 0.40
N PHE A 40 -5.25 -0.94 -0.66
CA PHE A 40 -6.62 -1.40 -0.64
C PHE A 40 -6.76 -2.60 -1.54
N TYR A 41 -7.49 -3.60 -1.06
CA TYR A 41 -7.93 -4.70 -1.90
C TYR A 41 -9.32 -4.39 -2.42
N SER A 42 -9.53 -4.58 -3.71
CA SER A 42 -10.85 -4.62 -4.30
C SER A 42 -11.09 -5.98 -4.94
N LEU A 43 -12.35 -6.34 -5.05
CA LEU A 43 -12.75 -7.54 -5.77
C LEU A 43 -13.30 -7.11 -7.12
N TYR A 44 -12.59 -7.49 -8.17
CA TYR A 44 -13.07 -7.26 -9.51
C TYR A 44 -13.93 -8.46 -9.94
N ALA A 45 -15.14 -8.18 -10.34
CA ALA A 45 -16.04 -9.16 -10.94
C ALA A 45 -16.42 -8.67 -12.33
N ASP A 46 -16.24 -9.52 -13.32
CA ASP A 46 -16.64 -9.20 -14.68
C ASP A 46 -18.17 -9.13 -14.77
N PRO A 47 -18.75 -7.99 -15.19
CA PRO A 47 -20.19 -7.85 -15.30
C PRO A 47 -20.86 -8.90 -16.21
N GLU A 48 -20.21 -9.26 -17.30
CA GLU A 48 -20.74 -10.29 -18.22
C GLU A 48 -20.73 -11.68 -17.58
N ALA A 49 -19.70 -11.97 -16.77
CA ALA A 49 -19.62 -13.22 -16.04
C ALA A 49 -20.65 -13.28 -14.90
N LEU A 50 -21.02 -12.15 -14.31
CA LEU A 50 -22.07 -12.07 -13.31
C LEU A 50 -23.43 -12.44 -13.87
N GLU A 51 -23.75 -11.98 -15.09
CA GLU A 51 -25.01 -12.30 -15.76
C GLU A 51 -25.10 -13.79 -16.11
N SER A 52 -23.99 -14.42 -16.46
CA SER A 52 -23.95 -15.86 -16.80
C SER A 52 -23.87 -16.77 -15.57
N GLY A 53 -23.74 -16.22 -14.37
CA GLY A 53 -23.61 -17.00 -13.13
C GLY A 53 -22.26 -17.69 -12.97
N SER A 54 -21.28 -17.34 -13.79
CA SER A 54 -19.94 -17.92 -13.76
C SER A 54 -18.88 -16.96 -13.18
N ALA A 55 -19.32 -15.91 -12.51
CA ALA A 55 -18.42 -14.88 -11.99
C ALA A 55 -17.50 -15.43 -10.91
N SER A 56 -16.21 -15.29 -11.11
CA SER A 56 -15.22 -15.40 -10.04
C SER A 56 -14.68 -14.01 -9.73
N ALA A 57 -14.77 -13.61 -8.48
CA ALA A 57 -14.19 -12.37 -8.02
C ALA A 57 -12.67 -12.50 -7.95
N MET A 58 -11.94 -11.59 -8.57
CA MET A 58 -10.47 -11.57 -8.54
C MET A 58 -10.01 -10.49 -7.58
N PRO A 59 -9.13 -10.81 -6.61
CA PRO A 59 -8.54 -9.78 -5.78
C PRO A 59 -7.62 -8.90 -6.63
N LEU A 60 -7.79 -7.61 -6.49
CA LEU A 60 -6.99 -6.62 -7.16
C LEU A 60 -6.50 -5.62 -6.12
N ILE A 61 -5.20 -5.34 -6.13
CA ILE A 61 -4.68 -4.25 -5.33
C ILE A 61 -4.95 -2.96 -6.09
N GLU A 62 -5.77 -2.11 -5.50
CA GLU A 62 -5.94 -0.77 -5.98
C GLU A 62 -4.70 0.06 -5.68
N ARG A 63 -4.69 1.26 -6.25
CA ARG A 63 -3.59 2.19 -6.12
C ARG A 63 -3.13 2.35 -4.66
N PRO A 64 -1.86 2.09 -4.34
CA PRO A 64 -1.36 2.34 -2.99
C PRO A 64 -1.44 3.83 -2.64
N TRP A 65 -1.64 4.12 -1.38
CA TRP A 65 -1.70 5.48 -0.87
C TRP A 65 -0.73 5.63 0.30
N THR A 66 -0.21 6.85 0.46
CA THR A 66 0.75 7.16 1.52
C THR A 66 0.02 7.62 2.77
N ASP A 67 0.34 7.00 3.90
CA ASP A 67 -0.19 7.39 5.20
C ASP A 67 0.59 8.59 5.73
N LEU A 68 -0.06 9.76 5.75
CA LEU A 68 0.53 11.00 6.21
C LEU A 68 0.24 11.31 7.70
N SER A 69 -0.21 10.33 8.46
CA SER A 69 -0.48 10.51 9.88
C SER A 69 0.79 10.88 10.67
N GLN A 70 0.60 11.58 11.78
CA GLN A 70 1.70 12.01 12.63
C GLN A 70 2.39 10.80 13.27
N GLY A 71 3.71 10.74 13.11
CA GLY A 71 4.56 9.75 13.77
C GLY A 71 5.06 10.23 15.12
N THR A 72 5.84 9.39 15.80
CA THR A 72 6.49 9.73 17.06
C THR A 72 7.65 10.70 16.81
N LEU A 73 7.67 11.79 17.55
CA LEU A 73 8.79 12.72 17.53
C LEU A 73 9.94 12.16 18.34
N GLN A 74 11.14 12.17 17.75
CA GLN A 74 12.35 11.70 18.39
C GLN A 74 13.33 12.85 18.60
N THR A 75 13.74 13.07 19.85
CA THR A 75 14.72 14.12 20.18
C THR A 75 16.13 13.64 19.84
N THR A 76 16.84 14.38 18.99
CA THR A 76 18.20 14.03 18.56
C THR A 76 19.27 14.94 19.17
N GLY A 77 18.89 16.15 19.64
CA GLY A 77 19.83 17.16 20.13
C GLY A 77 20.62 17.88 19.04
N GLY A 78 20.44 17.52 17.76
CA GLY A 78 21.11 18.18 16.64
C GLY A 78 20.48 19.55 16.33
N PRO A 79 21.30 20.63 16.13
CA PRO A 79 20.75 21.96 15.93
C PRO A 79 20.08 22.14 14.56
N PHE A 80 20.37 21.28 13.59
CA PHE A 80 19.77 21.31 12.26
C PHE A 80 18.69 20.26 12.04
N ASP A 81 18.41 19.44 13.04
CA ASP A 81 17.36 18.45 12.97
C ASP A 81 16.01 19.11 13.28
N LEU A 82 15.10 19.04 12.33
CA LEU A 82 13.79 19.67 12.42
C LEU A 82 12.69 18.64 12.24
N ALA A 83 11.59 18.86 12.95
CA ALA A 83 10.41 18.02 12.79
C ALA A 83 9.14 18.88 12.76
N LEU A 84 8.15 18.42 12.02
CA LEU A 84 6.85 19.07 11.94
C LEU A 84 5.86 18.37 12.87
N THR A 85 5.06 19.17 13.57
CA THR A 85 3.92 18.68 14.34
C THR A 85 2.64 19.21 13.67
N GLY A 86 1.72 18.31 13.35
CA GLY A 86 0.50 18.65 12.66
C GLY A 86 0.62 18.54 11.14
N ARG A 87 -0.23 19.26 10.43
CA ARG A 87 -0.29 19.23 8.98
C ARG A 87 0.72 20.18 8.37
N GLY A 88 1.38 19.74 7.33
CA GLY A 88 2.28 20.55 6.56
C GLY A 88 3.48 19.77 6.04
N PHE A 89 4.30 20.46 5.25
CA PHE A 89 5.50 19.91 4.64
C PHE A 89 6.62 20.95 4.68
N PHE A 90 7.86 20.48 4.70
CA PHE A 90 9.00 21.35 4.49
C PHE A 90 9.08 21.75 3.02
N ALA A 91 9.25 23.04 2.77
CA ALA A 91 9.54 23.52 1.43
C ALA A 91 11.06 23.59 1.24
N VAL A 92 11.53 23.01 0.13
CA VAL A 92 12.95 23.04 -0.25
C VAL A 92 13.10 23.65 -1.64
N ASN A 93 14.17 24.41 -1.86
CA ASN A 93 14.49 25.01 -3.15
C ASN A 93 15.51 24.15 -3.90
#